data_4a3fc7edd3eb6db461a7c156120c4699
#
_entry.id   4a3fc7edd3eb6db461a7c156120c4699
#
_cell.length_a   1.000
_cell.length_b   1.000
_cell.length_c   1.000
_cell.angle_alpha   90.00
_cell.angle_beta   90.00
_cell.angle_gamma   90.00
#
_symmetry.space_group_name_H-M   'P 1'
#
loop_
_entity.id
_entity.type
_entity.pdbx_description
1 polymer ?
#
loop_
_entity_poly.entity_id
_entity_poly.type
_entity_poly.pdbx_seq_one_letter_code
_entity_poly.pdbx_strand_id
1 'polypeptide(L)'
;PIYNYGPPATLKAWSDLAARIGETFKFKPNGRREGLLKNKKAYLVITSGGTKLNSSEDFLTPWLKFILNFFGIEKVEVISADQMALDYEKSIRDAEAQIENISID
;
A
#
# COMPACT_ATOMS: atom_id res chain seq x y z
N PRO A 1 -0.59 6.76 -6.94
CA PRO A 1 0.80 7.09 -7.27
C PRO A 1 1.56 7.60 -6.06
N ILE A 2 2.89 7.59 -6.16
CA ILE A 2 3.74 8.26 -5.19
C ILE A 2 3.81 9.75 -5.59
N TYR A 3 3.33 10.61 -4.73
CA TYR A 3 3.41 12.07 -4.91
C TYR A 3 4.35 12.65 -3.86
N ASN A 4 5.39 13.33 -4.31
CA ASN A 4 6.36 13.95 -3.41
C ASN A 4 6.84 12.97 -2.33
N TYR A 5 7.24 11.77 -2.79
CA TYR A 5 7.81 10.69 -1.97
C TYR A 5 6.84 9.99 -1.02
N GLY A 6 5.57 10.35 -1.02
CA GLY A 6 4.60 9.78 -0.09
C GLY A 6 3.24 9.50 -0.74
N PRO A 7 2.22 9.28 0.09
CA PRO A 7 0.88 9.04 -0.42
C PRO A 7 0.24 10.30 -0.97
N PRO A 8 -0.67 10.15 -1.95
CA PRO A 8 -1.56 11.27 -2.31
C PRO A 8 -2.36 11.72 -1.09
N ALA A 9 -2.67 13.01 -1.00
CA ALA A 9 -3.38 13.57 0.15
C ALA A 9 -4.71 12.85 0.41
N THR A 10 -5.43 12.48 -0.65
CA THR A 10 -6.71 11.77 -0.52
C THR A 10 -6.55 10.38 0.09
N LEU A 11 -5.45 9.68 -0.20
CA LEU A 11 -5.20 8.38 0.40
C LEU A 11 -4.88 8.50 1.89
N LYS A 12 -4.11 9.52 2.27
CA LYS A 12 -3.85 9.80 3.69
C LYS A 12 -5.14 10.14 4.43
N ALA A 13 -5.99 10.98 3.84
CA ALA A 13 -7.29 11.31 4.39
C ALA A 13 -8.17 10.07 4.56
N TRP A 14 -8.17 9.18 3.55
CA TRP A 14 -8.90 7.91 3.66
C TRP A 14 -8.43 7.10 4.87
N SER A 15 -7.13 6.96 5.05
CA SER A 15 -6.59 6.19 6.16
C SER A 15 -6.97 6.77 7.53
N ASP A 16 -6.97 8.10 7.63
CA ASP A 16 -7.33 8.78 8.86
C ASP A 16 -8.82 8.62 9.18
N LEU A 17 -9.68 8.56 8.17
CA LEU A 17 -11.10 8.33 8.34
C LEU A 17 -11.43 6.85 8.56
N ALA A 18 -10.68 5.94 7.95
CA ALA A 18 -10.87 4.51 8.10
C ALA A 18 -10.39 3.99 9.46
N ALA A 19 -9.47 4.67 10.12
CA ALA A 19 -8.95 4.28 11.43
C ALA A 19 -9.97 4.64 12.51
N ARG A 20 -10.86 3.70 12.82
CA ARG A 20 -11.95 3.90 13.78
C ARG A 20 -11.92 2.80 14.83
N ILE A 21 -11.83 3.22 16.10
CA ILE A 21 -11.83 2.30 17.24
C ILE A 21 -13.12 1.48 17.25
N GLY A 22 -12.99 0.17 17.36
CA GLY A 22 -14.13 -0.74 17.36
C GLY A 22 -14.61 -1.16 15.98
N GLU A 23 -14.09 -0.54 14.90
CA GLU A 23 -14.46 -0.85 13.52
C GLU A 23 -13.29 -1.48 12.76
N THR A 24 -12.16 -0.80 12.70
CA THR A 24 -10.98 -1.28 11.96
C THR A 24 -9.86 -1.73 12.89
N PHE A 25 -9.85 -1.25 14.12
CA PHE A 25 -8.88 -1.66 15.12
C PHE A 25 -9.44 -1.47 16.53
N LYS A 26 -8.77 -2.07 17.50
CA LYS A 26 -9.05 -1.85 18.92
C LYS A 26 -7.79 -1.95 19.74
N PHE A 27 -7.85 -1.51 20.99
CA PHE A 27 -6.78 -1.74 21.95
C PHE A 27 -7.14 -2.92 22.84
N LYS A 28 -6.16 -3.82 23.04
CA LYS A 28 -6.27 -4.91 24.00
C LYS A 28 -6.12 -4.38 25.44
N PRO A 29 -6.50 -5.16 26.48
CA PRO A 29 -6.30 -4.73 27.86
C PRO A 29 -4.85 -4.40 28.20
N ASN A 30 -3.85 -5.01 27.51
CA ASN A 30 -2.44 -4.72 27.70
C ASN A 30 -1.97 -3.47 26.96
N GLY A 31 -2.87 -2.71 26.34
CA GLY A 31 -2.58 -1.51 25.57
C GLY A 31 -2.10 -1.74 24.16
N ARG A 32 -1.93 -2.99 23.72
CA ARG A 32 -1.50 -3.30 22.37
C ARG A 32 -2.66 -3.16 21.38
N ARG A 33 -2.30 -2.79 20.15
CA ARG A 33 -3.29 -2.64 19.06
C ARG A 33 -3.62 -3.99 18.46
N GLU A 34 -4.86 -4.13 18.00
CA GLU A 34 -5.33 -5.29 17.26
C GLU A 34 -6.17 -4.83 16.09
N GLY A 35 -5.82 -5.26 14.87
CA GLY A 35 -6.62 -5.01 13.69
C GLY A 35 -7.87 -5.90 13.68
N LEU A 36 -8.99 -5.33 13.25
CA LEU A 36 -10.28 -6.01 13.27
C LEU A 36 -10.72 -6.56 11.92
N LEU A 37 -10.10 -6.11 10.82
CA LEU A 37 -10.42 -6.64 9.50
C LEU A 37 -9.75 -7.99 9.30
N LYS A 38 -10.56 -9.01 9.02
CA LYS A 38 -10.08 -10.40 8.89
C LYS A 38 -10.43 -10.94 7.50
N ASN A 39 -9.66 -11.94 7.06
CA ASN A 39 -9.90 -12.67 5.81
C ASN A 39 -9.94 -11.74 4.60
N LYS A 40 -9.07 -10.74 4.57
CA LYS A 40 -8.95 -9.78 3.49
C LYS A 40 -7.55 -9.82 2.91
N LYS A 41 -7.46 -9.54 1.62
CA LYS A 41 -6.20 -9.36 0.90
C LYS A 41 -6.23 -8.01 0.19
N ALA A 42 -5.13 -7.31 0.23
CA ALA A 42 -4.97 -6.02 -0.45
C ALA A 42 -4.05 -6.15 -1.65
N TYR A 43 -4.43 -5.51 -2.73
CA TYR A 43 -3.60 -5.33 -3.91
C TYR A 43 -3.28 -3.85 -4.02
N LEU A 44 -2.00 -3.50 -3.96
CA LEU A 44 -1.55 -2.12 -4.09
C LEU A 44 -1.03 -1.92 -5.50
N VAL A 45 -1.70 -1.07 -6.26
CA VAL A 45 -1.27 -0.71 -7.61
C VAL A 45 -0.63 0.67 -7.52
N ILE A 46 0.69 0.72 -7.62
CA ILE A 46 1.47 1.91 -7.34
C ILE A 46 2.22 2.36 -8.59
N THR A 47 2.12 3.65 -8.90
CA THR A 47 2.88 4.27 -9.98
C THR A 47 3.77 5.38 -9.41
N SER A 48 4.87 5.66 -10.11
CA SER A 48 5.71 6.82 -9.77
C SER A 48 6.38 7.38 -11.01
N GLY A 49 6.70 8.66 -10.96
CA GLY A 49 7.51 9.30 -12.00
C GLY A 49 8.99 8.97 -11.85
N GLY A 50 9.58 9.25 -10.70
CA GLY A 50 11.02 9.08 -10.48
C GLY A 50 11.40 8.20 -9.31
N THR A 51 10.52 8.00 -8.35
CA THR A 51 10.83 7.23 -7.14
C THR A 51 10.84 5.74 -7.45
N LYS A 52 11.95 5.08 -7.14
CA LYS A 52 12.03 3.63 -7.23
C LYS A 52 11.30 3.00 -6.04
N LEU A 53 10.44 2.03 -6.33
CA LEU A 53 9.68 1.34 -5.30
C LEU A 53 10.62 0.64 -4.30
N ASN A 54 10.28 0.73 -3.04
CA ASN A 54 11.04 0.16 -1.92
C ASN A 54 12.44 0.75 -1.75
N SER A 55 12.73 1.88 -2.41
CA SER A 55 13.94 2.63 -2.14
C SER A 55 13.81 3.45 -0.85
N SER A 56 14.92 4.04 -0.40
CA SER A 56 14.93 4.90 0.79
C SER A 56 14.09 6.17 0.63
N GLU A 57 13.67 6.48 -0.60
CA GLU A 57 12.84 7.64 -0.90
C GLU A 57 11.36 7.29 -1.09
N ASP A 58 11.00 6.02 -0.96
CA ASP A 58 9.61 5.56 -1.05
C ASP A 58 9.00 5.55 0.36
N PHE A 59 8.24 6.58 0.67
CA PHE A 59 7.51 6.69 1.93
C PHE A 59 6.03 6.33 1.78
N LEU A 60 5.60 5.90 0.59
CA LEU A 60 4.24 5.42 0.38
C LEU A 60 4.13 3.94 0.70
N THR A 61 4.93 3.09 0.07
CA THR A 61 4.78 1.63 0.14
C THR A 61 4.89 1.12 1.57
N PRO A 62 5.95 1.45 2.35
CA PRO A 62 6.03 0.96 3.72
C PRO A 62 4.95 1.54 4.62
N TRP A 63 4.58 2.79 4.43
CA TRP A 63 3.51 3.41 5.21
C TRP A 63 2.18 2.71 4.96
N LEU A 64 1.83 2.46 3.68
CA LEU A 64 0.54 1.87 3.32
C LEU A 64 0.45 0.42 3.82
N LYS A 65 1.54 -0.34 3.68
CA LYS A 65 1.59 -1.70 4.25
C LYS A 65 1.39 -1.68 5.77
N PHE A 66 2.01 -0.72 6.45
CA PHE A 66 1.85 -0.57 7.88
C PHE A 66 0.40 -0.29 8.27
N ILE A 67 -0.25 0.64 7.58
CA ILE A 67 -1.65 1.02 7.86
C ILE A 67 -2.58 -0.16 7.61
N LEU A 68 -2.40 -0.90 6.53
CA LEU A 68 -3.23 -2.07 6.24
C LEU A 68 -3.05 -3.16 7.31
N ASN A 69 -1.81 -3.40 7.75
CA ASN A 69 -1.54 -4.34 8.84
C ASN A 69 -2.15 -3.85 10.15
N PHE A 70 -2.11 -2.56 10.42
CA PHE A 70 -2.75 -1.94 11.58
C PHE A 70 -4.24 -2.24 11.59
N PHE A 71 -4.90 -2.23 10.42
CA PHE A 71 -6.32 -2.58 10.31
C PHE A 71 -6.57 -4.11 10.36
N GLY A 72 -5.54 -4.94 10.26
CA GLY A 72 -5.68 -6.39 10.29
C GLY A 72 -5.49 -7.08 8.94
N ILE A 73 -5.17 -6.34 7.89
CA ILE A 73 -4.93 -6.90 6.55
C ILE A 73 -3.45 -7.23 6.43
N GLU A 74 -3.13 -8.52 6.54
CA GLU A 74 -1.74 -8.99 6.52
C GLU A 74 -1.25 -9.39 5.13
N LYS A 75 -2.17 -9.90 4.29
CA LYS A 75 -1.83 -10.31 2.94
C LYS A 75 -1.89 -9.11 2.01
N VAL A 76 -0.73 -8.65 1.56
CA VAL A 76 -0.61 -7.47 0.68
C VAL A 76 0.27 -7.84 -0.50
N GLU A 77 -0.27 -7.70 -1.69
CA GLU A 77 0.50 -7.81 -2.92
C GLU A 77 0.66 -6.45 -3.57
N VAL A 78 1.84 -6.21 -4.14
CA VAL A 78 2.17 -4.93 -4.76
C VAL A 78 2.40 -5.14 -6.26
N ILE A 79 1.74 -4.32 -7.06
CA ILE A 79 1.97 -4.18 -8.49
C ILE A 79 2.49 -2.77 -8.69
N SER A 80 3.61 -2.63 -9.36
CA SER A 80 4.20 -1.31 -9.53
C SER A 80 4.59 -1.01 -10.97
N ALA A 81 4.29 0.20 -11.39
CA ALA A 81 4.87 0.83 -12.57
C ALA A 81 5.63 2.06 -12.08
N ASP A 82 6.81 1.84 -11.54
CA ASP A 82 7.62 2.90 -10.96
C ASP A 82 8.64 3.46 -11.95
N GLN A 83 9.14 4.66 -11.64
CA GLN A 83 10.14 5.34 -12.47
C GLN A 83 9.70 5.52 -13.93
N MET A 84 8.41 5.80 -14.13
CA MET A 84 7.83 5.95 -15.47
C MET A 84 8.43 7.10 -16.26
N ALA A 85 8.95 8.11 -15.58
CA ALA A 85 9.62 9.24 -16.23
C ALA A 85 11.00 8.86 -16.79
N LEU A 86 11.60 7.78 -16.31
CA LEU A 86 12.88 7.29 -16.78
C LEU A 86 12.76 6.35 -17.98
N ASP A 87 11.81 5.42 -17.90
CA ASP A 87 11.53 4.47 -18.99
C ASP A 87 10.07 4.01 -18.87
N TYR A 88 9.19 4.74 -19.53
CA TYR A 88 7.75 4.48 -19.47
C TYR A 88 7.40 3.07 -19.96
N GLU A 89 7.92 2.68 -21.13
CA GLU A 89 7.55 1.40 -21.74
C GLU A 89 8.00 0.23 -20.88
N LYS A 90 9.21 0.31 -20.32
CA LYS A 90 9.73 -0.73 -19.43
C LYS A 90 8.87 -0.82 -18.16
N SER A 91 8.50 0.30 -17.56
CA SER A 91 7.69 0.34 -16.34
C SER A 91 6.33 -0.33 -16.58
N ILE A 92 5.70 -0.06 -17.72
CA ILE A 92 4.41 -0.66 -18.06
C ILE A 92 4.55 -2.16 -18.31
N ARG A 93 5.57 -2.60 -19.07
CA ARG A 93 5.81 -4.03 -19.31
C ARG A 93 6.04 -4.79 -17.99
N ASP A 94 6.85 -4.22 -17.10
CA ASP A 94 7.12 -4.84 -15.81
C ASP A 94 5.83 -4.97 -14.96
N ALA A 95 4.99 -3.94 -14.97
CA ALA A 95 3.71 -3.96 -14.27
C ALA A 95 2.76 -5.02 -14.85
N GLU A 96 2.67 -5.11 -16.16
CA GLU A 96 1.84 -6.11 -16.83
C GLU A 96 2.29 -7.53 -16.49
N ALA A 97 3.60 -7.77 -16.45
CA ALA A 97 4.14 -9.06 -16.05
C ALA A 97 3.80 -9.39 -14.59
N GLN A 98 3.85 -8.40 -13.71
CA GLN A 98 3.45 -8.57 -12.32
C GLN A 98 1.98 -8.96 -12.21
N ILE A 99 1.10 -8.32 -13.00
CA ILE A 99 -0.33 -8.62 -13.00
C ILE A 99 -0.59 -10.06 -13.46
N GLU A 100 0.11 -10.53 -14.49
CA GLU A 100 -0.02 -11.89 -14.98
C GLU A 100 0.38 -12.94 -13.94
N ASN A 101 1.27 -12.60 -13.02
CA ASN A 101 1.76 -13.50 -11.98
C ASN A 101 0.97 -13.41 -10.66
N ILE A 102 -0.06 -12.59 -10.61
CA ILE A 102 -0.89 -12.46 -9.41
C ILE A 102 -1.77 -13.69 -9.22
N SER A 103 -1.79 -14.18 -7.98
CA SER A 103 -2.74 -15.19 -7.55
C SER A 103 -3.90 -14.51 -6.83
N ILE A 104 -5.08 -14.60 -7.40
CA ILE A 104 -6.30 -14.09 -6.77
C ILE A 104 -7.01 -15.27 -6.11
N ASP A 105 -6.92 -15.33 -4.80
CA ASP A 105 -7.53 -16.38 -3.99
C ASP A 105 -8.85 -15.92 -3.39
#